data_360bd1d95de82dde184865c06f314d1b
#
_entry.id   360bd1d95de82dde184865c06f314d1b
#
_cell.length_a   1.000
_cell.length_b   1.000
_cell.length_c   1.000
_cell.angle_alpha   90.00
_cell.angle_beta   90.00
_cell.angle_gamma   90.00
#
_symmetry.space_group_name_H-M   'P 1'
#
loop_
_entity.id
_entity.type
_entity.pdbx_description
1 polymer ?
#
loop_
_entity_poly.entity_id
_entity_poly.type
_entity_poly.pdbx_seq_one_letter_code
_entity_poly.pdbx_strand_id
1 'polypeptide(L)'
;MNGAPTATYEADVGTKTTYRVIGHRNFPRMMKTMKERRHYLDDEATRSDLVVVWHYGVNWKKNSPARWSKVFCSIFKKATVYLASETAMKRNEEMFYGELDIQKSKVKIWMSTGWGTMLFALDVCETIDVYGMIYEDYCSEHPNDTYSYHYFDKARTECSYYASSERQTLKGHKFLTEKAIFAKWAAMYGIVFHEPSWDGHLKNSGNDTVVDTLFKRTFRDYEEQRESNSTKS
;
A
#
# COMPACT_ATOMS: atom_id res chain seq x y z
N MET A 1 7.44 -8.24 -0.68
CA MET A 1 6.50 -7.15 -0.60
C MET A 1 6.97 -6.03 -1.50
N ASN A 2 6.17 -5.63 -2.44
CA ASN A 2 6.51 -4.70 -3.51
C ASN A 2 7.93 -5.00 -4.11
N GLY A 3 8.79 -4.01 -4.27
CA GLY A 3 10.18 -4.17 -4.75
C GLY A 3 11.22 -4.34 -3.64
N ALA A 4 10.85 -4.80 -2.46
CA ALA A 4 11.79 -4.98 -1.35
C ALA A 4 12.56 -6.32 -1.49
N PRO A 5 13.89 -6.34 -1.34
CA PRO A 5 14.67 -7.58 -1.33
C PRO A 5 14.37 -8.39 -0.07
N THR A 6 14.48 -9.70 -0.14
CA THR A 6 14.36 -10.61 1.01
C THR A 6 15.69 -11.30 1.31
N ALA A 7 16.44 -11.66 0.29
CA ALA A 7 17.78 -12.20 0.46
C ALA A 7 18.69 -11.22 1.20
N THR A 8 19.42 -11.70 2.19
CA THR A 8 20.27 -10.94 3.14
C THR A 8 19.52 -10.08 4.16
N TYR A 9 18.19 -10.19 4.23
CA TYR A 9 17.30 -9.52 5.18
C TYR A 9 16.40 -10.49 5.94
N GLU A 10 16.83 -11.74 6.06
CA GLU A 10 16.05 -12.81 6.68
C GLU A 10 15.71 -12.50 8.15
N ALA A 11 16.57 -11.74 8.84
CA ALA A 11 16.33 -11.28 10.19
C ALA A 11 15.14 -10.31 10.29
N ASP A 12 14.91 -9.53 9.23
CA ASP A 12 13.82 -8.53 9.20
C ASP A 12 12.50 -9.10 8.65
N VAL A 13 12.58 -10.02 7.67
CA VAL A 13 11.42 -10.46 6.89
C VAL A 13 11.19 -11.97 6.87
N GLY A 14 11.99 -12.72 7.61
CA GLY A 14 11.93 -14.17 7.65
C GLY A 14 12.47 -14.83 6.39
N THR A 15 12.43 -16.17 6.39
CA THR A 15 13.04 -17.02 5.34
C THR A 15 12.04 -17.56 4.33
N LYS A 16 10.73 -17.38 4.56
CA LYS A 16 9.68 -17.94 3.69
C LYS A 16 8.82 -16.84 3.10
N THR A 17 8.64 -16.87 1.79
CA THR A 17 7.67 -16.02 1.09
C THR A 17 6.71 -16.90 0.28
N THR A 18 5.42 -16.90 0.63
CA THR A 18 4.39 -17.63 -0.13
C THR A 18 3.88 -16.79 -1.29
N TYR A 19 3.51 -15.53 -1.03
CA TYR A 19 3.09 -14.58 -2.05
C TYR A 19 3.90 -13.30 -1.95
N ARG A 20 4.26 -12.74 -3.10
CA ARG A 20 4.84 -11.40 -3.19
C ARG A 20 3.87 -10.48 -3.93
N VAL A 21 3.33 -9.51 -3.22
CA VAL A 21 2.48 -8.49 -3.82
C VAL A 21 3.34 -7.36 -4.37
N ILE A 22 3.17 -7.03 -5.66
CA ILE A 22 4.04 -6.10 -6.39
C ILE A 22 3.19 -5.07 -7.12
N GLY A 23 3.55 -3.79 -6.98
CA GLY A 23 2.97 -2.73 -7.79
C GLY A 23 3.41 -2.82 -9.26
N HIS A 24 2.52 -2.51 -10.18
CA HIS A 24 2.74 -2.64 -11.63
C HIS A 24 4.01 -1.93 -12.15
N ARG A 25 4.44 -0.84 -11.51
CA ARG A 25 5.67 -0.11 -11.89
C ARG A 25 6.95 -0.81 -11.46
N ASN A 26 6.90 -1.51 -10.34
CA ASN A 26 8.06 -2.21 -9.79
C ASN A 26 8.30 -3.54 -10.51
N PHE A 27 7.26 -4.20 -10.98
CA PHE A 27 7.39 -5.49 -11.65
C PHE A 27 8.31 -5.43 -12.90
N PRO A 28 8.14 -4.52 -13.86
CA PRO A 28 9.08 -4.37 -14.96
C PRO A 28 10.50 -4.02 -14.51
N ARG A 29 10.63 -3.19 -13.48
CA ARG A 29 11.92 -2.78 -12.92
C ARG A 29 12.69 -3.97 -12.35
N MET A 30 12.03 -4.82 -11.56
CA MET A 30 12.64 -6.04 -10.99
C MET A 30 13.13 -7.01 -12.08
N MET A 31 12.54 -6.96 -13.27
CA MET A 31 12.85 -7.84 -14.39
C MET A 31 13.88 -7.26 -15.38
N LYS A 32 14.29 -5.99 -15.22
CA LYS A 32 15.02 -5.24 -16.24
C LYS A 32 16.42 -5.80 -16.52
N THR A 33 17.17 -6.14 -15.48
CA THR A 33 18.53 -6.65 -15.62
C THR A 33 18.72 -7.97 -14.86
N MET A 34 19.78 -8.71 -15.22
CA MET A 34 20.17 -9.93 -14.47
C MET A 34 20.48 -9.61 -13.01
N LYS A 35 21.14 -8.47 -12.75
CA LYS A 35 21.47 -8.03 -11.40
C LYS A 35 20.20 -7.78 -10.57
N GLU A 36 19.23 -7.05 -11.11
CA GLU A 36 17.95 -6.77 -10.41
C GLU A 36 17.15 -8.06 -10.20
N ARG A 37 17.08 -8.95 -11.19
CA ARG A 37 16.44 -10.24 -11.03
C ARG A 37 17.03 -11.06 -9.89
N ARG A 38 18.36 -11.21 -9.85
CA ARG A 38 19.05 -11.93 -8.77
C ARG A 38 18.76 -11.31 -7.41
N HIS A 39 18.80 -10.00 -7.32
CA HIS A 39 18.57 -9.29 -6.07
C HIS A 39 17.14 -9.50 -5.51
N TYR A 40 16.14 -9.61 -6.36
CA TYR A 40 14.75 -9.65 -5.93
C TYR A 40 14.05 -11.00 -6.08
N LEU A 41 14.53 -11.88 -6.95
CA LEU A 41 13.76 -13.02 -7.42
C LEU A 41 14.53 -14.35 -7.54
N ASP A 42 15.87 -14.34 -7.50
CA ASP A 42 16.67 -15.55 -7.74
C ASP A 42 16.91 -16.39 -6.49
N ASP A 43 16.63 -15.87 -5.31
CA ASP A 43 16.67 -16.67 -4.10
C ASP A 43 15.49 -17.65 -4.10
N GLU A 44 15.78 -18.93 -4.21
CA GLU A 44 14.77 -19.98 -4.28
C GLU A 44 13.95 -20.09 -3.00
N ALA A 45 14.53 -19.76 -1.84
CA ALA A 45 13.85 -19.76 -0.54
C ALA A 45 12.84 -18.62 -0.40
N THR A 46 13.13 -17.47 -1.00
CA THR A 46 12.28 -16.26 -0.92
C THR A 46 11.48 -16.00 -2.18
N ARG A 47 11.72 -16.78 -3.25
CA ARG A 47 10.93 -16.71 -4.47
C ARG A 47 9.56 -17.30 -4.24
N SER A 48 8.57 -16.52 -4.51
CA SER A 48 7.16 -16.81 -4.28
C SER A 48 6.34 -16.66 -5.54
N ASP A 49 5.14 -17.17 -5.50
CA ASP A 49 4.13 -16.76 -6.47
C ASP A 49 3.94 -15.24 -6.42
N LEU A 50 3.80 -14.61 -7.58
CA LEU A 50 3.63 -13.18 -7.67
C LEU A 50 2.17 -12.80 -7.76
N VAL A 51 1.76 -11.88 -6.92
CA VAL A 51 0.49 -11.19 -7.05
C VAL A 51 0.77 -9.76 -7.52
N VAL A 52 0.40 -9.45 -8.75
CA VAL A 52 0.55 -8.10 -9.28
C VAL A 52 -0.73 -7.33 -9.02
N VAL A 53 -0.64 -6.44 -8.06
CA VAL A 53 -1.70 -5.51 -7.71
C VAL A 53 -1.48 -4.25 -8.52
N TRP A 54 -2.43 -3.80 -9.24
CA TRP A 54 -2.52 -2.55 -9.95
C TRP A 54 -2.44 -2.57 -11.46
N HIS A 55 -3.44 -1.92 -11.94
CA HIS A 55 -3.50 -1.46 -13.29
C HIS A 55 -4.21 -0.12 -13.40
N TYR A 56 -3.52 0.97 -13.14
CA TYR A 56 -4.07 2.29 -13.36
C TYR A 56 -3.65 2.83 -14.71
N GLY A 57 -4.61 2.91 -15.67
CA GLY A 57 -4.47 3.75 -16.87
C GLY A 57 -3.22 3.52 -17.72
N VAL A 58 -2.49 2.44 -17.48
CA VAL A 58 -1.24 2.15 -18.19
C VAL A 58 -1.60 1.69 -19.59
N ASN A 59 -1.06 2.37 -20.58
CA ASN A 59 -1.17 1.95 -21.96
C ASN A 59 -0.66 0.51 -22.12
N TRP A 60 -1.56 -0.45 -22.23
CA TRP A 60 -1.34 -1.91 -22.23
C TRP A 60 -0.32 -2.38 -23.25
N LYS A 61 -0.04 -1.59 -24.30
CA LYS A 61 0.75 -2.04 -25.43
C LYS A 61 2.25 -2.15 -25.17
N LYS A 62 2.85 -1.34 -24.30
CA LYS A 62 4.31 -1.34 -24.09
C LYS A 62 4.77 -1.86 -22.71
N ASN A 63 4.04 -1.61 -21.65
CA ASN A 63 4.44 -1.94 -20.26
C ASN A 63 3.33 -2.67 -19.50
N SER A 64 2.55 -3.49 -20.19
CA SER A 64 1.44 -4.19 -19.53
C SER A 64 1.95 -5.23 -18.53
N PRO A 65 1.32 -5.35 -17.36
CA PRO A 65 1.62 -6.43 -16.42
C PRO A 65 1.53 -7.81 -17.08
N ALA A 66 0.59 -8.02 -18.01
CA ALA A 66 0.45 -9.27 -18.74
C ALA A 66 1.68 -9.63 -19.59
N ARG A 67 2.32 -8.64 -20.24
CA ARG A 67 3.57 -8.88 -20.99
C ARG A 67 4.70 -9.32 -20.05
N TRP A 68 4.86 -8.59 -18.95
CA TRP A 68 5.91 -8.90 -17.98
C TRP A 68 5.67 -10.21 -17.25
N SER A 69 4.41 -10.58 -17.02
CA SER A 69 4.05 -11.90 -16.49
C SER A 69 4.51 -13.03 -17.39
N LYS A 70 4.31 -12.90 -18.71
CA LYS A 70 4.80 -13.87 -19.69
C LYS A 70 6.32 -14.00 -19.65
N VAL A 71 7.04 -12.86 -19.59
CA VAL A 71 8.50 -12.84 -19.47
C VAL A 71 8.93 -13.49 -18.16
N PHE A 72 8.28 -13.16 -17.04
CA PHE A 72 8.58 -13.74 -15.75
C PHE A 72 8.40 -15.26 -15.75
N CYS A 73 7.26 -15.78 -16.17
CA CYS A 73 6.99 -17.21 -16.24
C CYS A 73 7.87 -17.95 -17.27
N SER A 74 8.41 -17.24 -18.26
CA SER A 74 9.39 -17.86 -19.18
C SER A 74 10.75 -18.11 -18.53
N ILE A 75 11.10 -17.33 -17.51
CA ILE A 75 12.35 -17.44 -16.74
C ILE A 75 12.15 -18.37 -15.53
N PHE A 76 11.11 -18.12 -14.75
CA PHE A 76 10.80 -18.85 -13.51
C PHE A 76 9.65 -19.84 -13.76
N LYS A 77 9.99 -21.03 -14.22
CA LYS A 77 9.03 -22.03 -14.71
C LYS A 77 8.04 -22.55 -13.66
N LYS A 78 8.40 -22.48 -12.38
CA LYS A 78 7.55 -22.97 -11.27
C LYS A 78 6.72 -21.86 -10.62
N ALA A 79 6.91 -20.60 -11.03
CA ALA A 79 6.20 -19.48 -10.43
C ALA A 79 4.90 -19.19 -11.18
N THR A 80 3.91 -18.73 -10.45
CA THR A 80 2.62 -18.27 -10.96
C THR A 80 2.50 -16.77 -10.80
N VAL A 81 1.88 -16.10 -11.75
CA VAL A 81 1.59 -14.66 -11.66
C VAL A 81 0.09 -14.44 -11.72
N TYR A 82 -0.44 -13.89 -10.64
CA TYR A 82 -1.83 -13.46 -10.55
C TYR A 82 -1.92 -11.97 -10.86
N LEU A 83 -2.80 -11.60 -11.74
CA LEU A 83 -3.06 -10.19 -12.09
C LEU A 83 -4.39 -9.76 -11.51
N ALA A 84 -4.41 -8.62 -10.81
CA ALA A 84 -5.66 -8.03 -10.37
C ALA A 84 -6.53 -7.73 -11.59
N SER A 85 -7.77 -8.19 -11.57
CA SER A 85 -8.74 -7.89 -12.62
C SER A 85 -9.19 -6.42 -12.57
N GLU A 86 -9.72 -5.91 -13.66
CA GLU A 86 -10.28 -4.55 -13.69
C GLU A 86 -11.40 -4.38 -12.66
N THR A 87 -12.24 -5.40 -12.49
CA THR A 87 -13.31 -5.42 -11.49
C THR A 87 -12.75 -5.35 -10.07
N ALA A 88 -11.73 -6.15 -9.75
CA ALA A 88 -11.08 -6.10 -8.44
C ALA A 88 -10.46 -4.73 -8.17
N MET A 89 -9.83 -4.15 -9.16
CA MET A 89 -9.23 -2.81 -9.07
C MET A 89 -10.28 -1.74 -8.78
N LYS A 90 -11.39 -1.78 -9.50
CA LYS A 90 -12.50 -0.85 -9.31
C LYS A 90 -13.10 -0.99 -7.90
N ARG A 91 -13.34 -2.23 -7.45
CA ARG A 91 -13.80 -2.51 -6.09
C ARG A 91 -12.84 -1.96 -5.03
N ASN A 92 -11.53 -2.15 -5.21
CA ASN A 92 -10.51 -1.65 -4.28
C ASN A 92 -10.55 -0.13 -4.15
N GLU A 93 -10.80 0.58 -5.24
CA GLU A 93 -11.01 2.04 -5.19
C GLU A 93 -12.32 2.41 -4.51
N GLU A 94 -13.41 1.76 -4.86
CA GLU A 94 -14.73 2.01 -4.28
C GLU A 94 -14.70 1.81 -2.76
N MET A 95 -13.98 0.79 -2.27
CA MET A 95 -13.78 0.58 -0.84
C MET A 95 -13.03 1.74 -0.19
N PHE A 96 -11.91 2.20 -0.79
CA PHE A 96 -11.15 3.32 -0.23
C PHE A 96 -11.98 4.59 -0.12
N TYR A 97 -12.67 4.96 -1.18
CA TYR A 97 -13.48 6.17 -1.19
C TYR A 97 -14.74 6.05 -0.33
N GLY A 98 -15.31 4.85 -0.23
CA GLY A 98 -16.45 4.55 0.64
C GLY A 98 -16.11 4.70 2.12
N GLU A 99 -14.92 4.26 2.54
CA GLU A 99 -14.45 4.45 3.93
C GLU A 99 -14.30 5.93 4.32
N LEU A 100 -14.07 6.81 3.36
CA LEU A 100 -13.88 8.24 3.58
C LEU A 100 -15.13 9.07 3.28
N ASP A 101 -16.13 8.51 2.63
CA ASP A 101 -17.27 9.25 2.09
C ASP A 101 -16.84 10.42 1.19
N ILE A 102 -15.90 10.16 0.29
CA ILE A 102 -15.38 11.15 -0.65
C ILE A 102 -15.64 10.71 -2.08
N GLN A 103 -16.09 11.65 -2.93
CA GLN A 103 -16.27 11.38 -4.35
C GLN A 103 -14.94 11.31 -5.09
N LYS A 104 -14.67 10.17 -5.73
CA LYS A 104 -13.45 9.93 -6.53
C LYS A 104 -13.18 11.04 -7.57
N SER A 105 -14.23 11.60 -8.18
CA SER A 105 -14.09 12.63 -9.23
C SER A 105 -13.41 13.91 -8.75
N LYS A 106 -13.40 14.17 -7.45
CA LYS A 106 -12.83 15.37 -6.84
C LYS A 106 -11.32 15.27 -6.56
N VAL A 107 -10.75 14.06 -6.59
CA VAL A 107 -9.35 13.81 -6.16
C VAL A 107 -8.64 12.84 -7.10
N LYS A 108 -7.29 12.88 -7.11
CA LYS A 108 -6.43 11.96 -7.88
C LYS A 108 -5.52 11.16 -6.94
N ILE A 109 -6.13 10.39 -6.06
CA ILE A 109 -5.41 9.56 -5.09
C ILE A 109 -5.05 8.23 -5.74
N TRP A 110 -3.87 7.75 -5.40
CA TRP A 110 -3.40 6.42 -5.78
C TRP A 110 -3.22 5.58 -4.52
N MET A 111 -3.97 4.49 -4.40
CA MET A 111 -3.80 3.55 -3.31
C MET A 111 -2.39 2.95 -3.36
N SER A 112 -1.82 2.66 -2.20
CA SER A 112 -0.50 2.06 -2.12
C SER A 112 -0.52 0.55 -2.47
N THR A 113 0.66 -0.03 -2.66
CA THR A 113 0.76 -1.49 -2.75
C THR A 113 0.37 -2.14 -1.42
N GLY A 114 0.58 -1.45 -0.30
CA GLY A 114 0.13 -1.87 1.03
C GLY A 114 -1.38 -2.03 1.11
N TRP A 115 -2.14 -1.07 0.58
CA TRP A 115 -3.59 -1.15 0.43
C TRP A 115 -4.03 -2.43 -0.30
N GLY A 116 -3.49 -2.63 -1.51
CA GLY A 116 -3.82 -3.84 -2.27
C GLY A 116 -3.36 -5.13 -1.62
N THR A 117 -2.27 -5.11 -0.84
CA THR A 117 -1.82 -6.26 -0.06
C THR A 117 -2.78 -6.58 1.08
N MET A 118 -3.27 -5.59 1.79
CA MET A 118 -4.23 -5.77 2.88
C MET A 118 -5.54 -6.37 2.34
N LEU A 119 -6.08 -5.84 1.25
CA LEU A 119 -7.28 -6.39 0.63
C LEU A 119 -7.08 -7.84 0.15
N PHE A 120 -5.93 -8.14 -0.45
CA PHE A 120 -5.61 -9.50 -0.83
C PHE A 120 -5.51 -10.42 0.39
N ALA A 121 -4.89 -9.97 1.48
CA ALA A 121 -4.79 -10.76 2.71
C ALA A 121 -6.17 -11.02 3.32
N LEU A 122 -7.04 -10.03 3.36
CA LEU A 122 -8.43 -10.18 3.84
C LEU A 122 -9.25 -11.19 3.01
N ASP A 123 -8.94 -11.31 1.71
CA ASP A 123 -9.64 -12.26 0.83
C ASP A 123 -9.14 -13.72 0.98
N VAL A 124 -7.87 -13.94 1.42
CA VAL A 124 -7.24 -15.28 1.35
C VAL A 124 -6.70 -15.81 2.67
N CYS A 125 -6.62 -15.01 3.72
CA CYS A 125 -6.07 -15.40 5.01
C CYS A 125 -7.16 -15.46 6.08
N GLU A 126 -7.10 -16.46 6.95
CA GLU A 126 -7.97 -16.57 8.13
C GLU A 126 -7.51 -15.64 9.27
N THR A 127 -6.20 -15.44 9.39
CA THR A 127 -5.57 -14.54 10.36
C THR A 127 -4.54 -13.67 9.67
N ILE A 128 -4.40 -12.43 10.11
CA ILE A 128 -3.47 -11.47 9.52
C ILE A 128 -2.64 -10.83 10.62
N ASP A 129 -1.33 -11.09 10.58
CA ASP A 129 -0.33 -10.43 11.40
C ASP A 129 0.51 -9.51 10.52
N VAL A 130 0.59 -8.22 10.88
CA VAL A 130 1.31 -7.18 10.12
C VAL A 130 2.50 -6.69 10.93
N TYR A 131 3.68 -6.70 10.32
CA TYR A 131 4.92 -6.28 10.95
C TYR A 131 5.51 -5.03 10.28
N GLY A 132 6.13 -4.15 11.09
CA GLY A 132 6.87 -3.00 10.62
C GLY A 132 6.01 -1.94 9.93
N MET A 133 4.76 -1.78 10.36
CA MET A 133 3.87 -0.73 9.89
C MET A 133 3.46 0.16 11.07
N ILE A 134 3.86 1.43 11.07
CA ILE A 134 3.46 2.40 12.09
C ILE A 134 1.99 2.80 11.94
N TYR A 135 1.31 3.16 13.03
CA TYR A 135 -0.06 3.68 13.02
C TYR A 135 -0.12 5.16 12.58
N GLU A 136 -1.34 5.70 12.38
CA GLU A 136 -1.56 7.04 11.80
C GLU A 136 -0.83 8.15 12.57
N ASP A 137 -0.94 8.15 13.90
CA ASP A 137 -0.45 9.22 14.77
C ASP A 137 0.99 9.00 15.28
N TYR A 138 1.63 7.89 14.92
CA TYR A 138 2.96 7.51 15.38
C TYR A 138 3.99 8.63 15.27
N CYS A 139 4.05 9.30 14.14
CA CYS A 139 5.04 10.33 13.89
C CYS A 139 4.82 11.61 14.73
N SER A 140 3.62 11.87 15.18
CA SER A 140 3.32 12.97 16.10
C SER A 140 3.66 12.62 17.54
N GLU A 141 3.51 11.37 17.92
CA GLU A 141 3.85 10.86 19.25
C GLU A 141 5.35 10.58 19.42
N HIS A 142 6.03 10.28 18.30
CA HIS A 142 7.47 9.96 18.26
C HIS A 142 8.25 10.90 17.31
N PRO A 143 8.28 12.22 17.55
CA PRO A 143 8.83 13.21 16.62
C PRO A 143 10.34 13.06 16.37
N ASN A 144 11.06 12.39 17.27
CA ASN A 144 12.51 12.17 17.19
C ASN A 144 12.88 10.80 16.60
N ASP A 145 11.89 10.03 16.16
CA ASP A 145 12.14 8.72 15.58
C ASP A 145 12.84 8.83 14.22
N THR A 146 13.86 8.00 14.05
CA THR A 146 14.71 7.96 12.86
C THR A 146 14.60 6.66 12.09
N TYR A 147 13.58 5.83 12.37
CA TYR A 147 13.37 4.59 11.65
C TYR A 147 13.27 4.81 10.15
N SER A 148 13.98 3.96 9.40
CA SER A 148 13.98 4.01 7.95
C SER A 148 12.63 3.55 7.40
N TYR A 149 12.14 4.23 6.36
CA TYR A 149 10.91 3.85 5.66
C TYR A 149 10.96 2.42 5.08
N HIS A 150 12.16 1.97 4.72
CA HIS A 150 12.40 0.58 4.31
C HIS A 150 13.57 -0.01 5.09
N TYR A 151 13.49 -1.26 5.51
CA TYR A 151 14.58 -1.97 6.19
C TYR A 151 15.85 -2.06 5.33
N PHE A 152 15.74 -2.04 4.02
CA PHE A 152 16.85 -2.16 3.06
C PHE A 152 17.36 -0.82 2.53
N ASP A 153 16.70 0.30 2.80
CA ASP A 153 17.06 1.62 2.27
C ASP A 153 16.95 2.67 3.37
N LYS A 154 18.09 3.25 3.72
CA LYS A 154 18.22 4.27 4.77
C LYS A 154 18.09 5.71 4.25
N ALA A 155 17.70 5.92 3.00
CA ALA A 155 17.69 7.24 2.38
C ALA A 155 16.66 8.21 3.00
N ARG A 156 15.60 7.70 3.62
CA ARG A 156 14.54 8.52 4.25
C ARG A 156 14.01 7.86 5.51
N THR A 157 13.72 8.69 6.50
CA THR A 157 12.95 8.22 7.66
C THR A 157 11.48 8.03 7.27
N GLU A 158 10.80 7.12 7.94
CA GLU A 158 9.40 6.79 7.68
C GLU A 158 8.51 8.02 7.83
N CYS A 159 8.67 8.77 8.92
CA CYS A 159 7.89 9.98 9.18
C CYS A 159 8.11 11.08 8.13
N SER A 160 9.35 11.28 7.67
CA SER A 160 9.62 12.27 6.61
C SER A 160 8.98 11.86 5.27
N TYR A 161 8.92 10.57 5.00
CA TYR A 161 8.29 10.04 3.80
C TYR A 161 6.77 10.27 3.82
N TYR A 162 6.10 9.96 4.93
CA TYR A 162 4.66 10.17 5.06
C TYR A 162 4.28 11.65 5.06
N ALA A 163 4.99 12.49 5.81
CA ALA A 163 4.76 13.92 5.79
C ALA A 163 4.88 14.53 4.38
N SER A 164 5.85 14.06 3.58
CA SER A 164 5.98 14.48 2.19
C SER A 164 4.81 14.05 1.31
N SER A 165 4.26 12.87 1.54
CA SER A 165 3.13 12.34 0.77
C SER A 165 1.81 13.04 1.13
N GLU A 166 1.55 13.25 2.40
CA GLU A 166 0.30 13.85 2.89
C GLU A 166 0.16 15.34 2.51
N ARG A 167 1.26 16.08 2.28
CA ARG A 167 1.23 17.48 1.84
C ARG A 167 0.48 17.72 0.52
N GLN A 168 0.29 16.68 -0.29
CA GLN A 168 -0.40 16.82 -1.57
C GLN A 168 -1.92 16.63 -1.36
N THR A 169 -2.64 17.70 -1.07
CA THR A 169 -4.06 17.65 -0.66
C THR A 169 -4.96 16.79 -1.56
N LEU A 170 -4.93 17.02 -2.88
CA LEU A 170 -5.88 16.40 -3.80
C LEU A 170 -5.30 15.26 -4.66
N LYS A 171 -4.07 14.84 -4.42
CA LYS A 171 -3.39 13.84 -5.27
C LYS A 171 -2.35 13.04 -4.50
N GLY A 172 -1.83 12.00 -5.15
CA GLY A 172 -0.74 11.17 -4.63
C GLY A 172 -1.22 10.06 -3.71
N HIS A 173 -0.30 9.45 -2.99
CA HIS A 173 -0.62 8.45 -1.97
C HIS A 173 -1.04 9.10 -0.67
N LYS A 174 -1.96 8.48 0.04
CA LYS A 174 -2.46 8.87 1.35
C LYS A 174 -2.16 7.76 2.37
N PHE A 175 -0.89 7.58 2.69
CA PHE A 175 -0.44 6.46 3.53
C PHE A 175 -1.02 6.49 4.94
N LEU A 176 -1.09 7.67 5.58
CA LEU A 176 -1.66 7.78 6.93
C LEU A 176 -3.17 7.52 6.89
N THR A 177 -3.84 7.96 5.84
CA THR A 177 -5.26 7.66 5.61
C THR A 177 -5.52 6.16 5.45
N GLU A 178 -4.69 5.46 4.67
CA GLU A 178 -4.79 4.00 4.56
C GLU A 178 -4.61 3.32 5.93
N LYS A 179 -3.68 3.80 6.76
CA LYS A 179 -3.45 3.29 8.13
C LYS A 179 -4.65 3.53 9.04
N ALA A 180 -5.28 4.69 8.97
CA ALA A 180 -6.50 4.96 9.74
C ALA A 180 -7.64 3.99 9.37
N ILE A 181 -7.78 3.67 8.09
CA ILE A 181 -8.74 2.66 7.62
C ILE A 181 -8.33 1.27 8.13
N PHE A 182 -7.05 0.92 8.07
CA PHE A 182 -6.56 -0.35 8.60
C PHE A 182 -6.79 -0.49 10.11
N ALA A 183 -6.69 0.60 10.88
CA ALA A 183 -7.00 0.59 12.31
C ALA A 183 -8.47 0.24 12.59
N LYS A 184 -9.40 0.74 11.76
CA LYS A 184 -10.81 0.35 11.79
C LYS A 184 -10.98 -1.13 11.41
N TRP A 185 -10.36 -1.56 10.33
CA TRP A 185 -10.46 -2.95 9.87
C TRP A 185 -9.81 -3.94 10.84
N ALA A 186 -8.75 -3.54 11.56
CA ALA A 186 -8.14 -4.37 12.58
C ALA A 186 -9.13 -4.70 13.69
N ALA A 187 -9.88 -3.73 14.17
CA ALA A 187 -10.93 -3.94 15.14
C ALA A 187 -12.08 -4.82 14.62
N MET A 188 -12.39 -4.74 13.31
CA MET A 188 -13.48 -5.50 12.68
C MET A 188 -13.10 -6.94 12.33
N TYR A 189 -11.88 -7.16 11.86
CA TYR A 189 -11.42 -8.43 11.28
C TYR A 189 -10.32 -9.12 12.07
N GLY A 190 -9.96 -8.59 13.24
CA GLY A 190 -8.94 -9.21 14.10
C GLY A 190 -7.54 -9.17 13.52
N ILE A 191 -7.19 -8.12 12.76
CA ILE A 191 -5.84 -7.92 12.23
C ILE A 191 -4.94 -7.46 13.38
N VAL A 192 -3.81 -8.13 13.57
CA VAL A 192 -2.85 -7.80 14.63
C VAL A 192 -1.63 -7.08 14.02
N PHE A 193 -1.28 -5.93 14.58
CA PHE A 193 -0.10 -5.17 14.18
C PHE A 193 1.00 -5.29 15.21
N HIS A 194 2.23 -5.52 14.73
CA HIS A 194 3.43 -5.71 15.54
C HIS A 194 4.54 -4.74 15.10
N GLU A 195 5.28 -4.25 16.09
CA GLU A 195 6.52 -3.47 15.90
C GLU A 195 6.37 -2.23 14.98
N PRO A 196 5.61 -1.21 15.43
CA PRO A 196 5.00 -1.09 16.76
C PRO A 196 3.65 -1.81 16.86
N SER A 197 3.26 -2.19 18.10
CA SER A 197 1.87 -2.60 18.36
C SER A 197 0.92 -1.43 18.11
N TRP A 198 -0.26 -1.74 17.60
CA TRP A 198 -1.34 -0.78 17.44
C TRP A 198 -2.36 -0.82 18.59
N ASP A 199 -2.02 -1.49 19.68
CA ASP A 199 -2.87 -1.52 20.87
C ASP A 199 -3.10 -0.08 21.38
N GLY A 200 -4.36 0.27 21.59
CA GLY A 200 -4.77 1.63 21.94
C GLY A 200 -4.93 2.61 20.77
N HIS A 201 -4.47 2.25 19.57
CA HIS A 201 -4.59 3.06 18.35
C HIS A 201 -5.63 2.52 17.36
N LEU A 202 -6.31 1.43 17.72
CA LEU A 202 -7.38 0.87 16.91
C LEU A 202 -8.60 1.80 16.96
N LYS A 203 -9.19 2.06 15.81
CA LYS A 203 -10.40 2.88 15.72
C LYS A 203 -11.61 1.99 16.01
N ASN A 204 -12.29 2.24 17.13
CA ASN A 204 -13.51 1.53 17.48
C ASN A 204 -14.48 1.57 16.30
N SER A 205 -14.96 0.39 15.93
CA SER A 205 -16.00 0.19 14.93
C SER A 205 -17.41 0.56 15.44
N GLY A 206 -17.53 1.66 16.21
CA GLY A 206 -18.83 2.23 16.52
C GLY A 206 -19.62 2.45 15.24
N ASN A 207 -20.89 2.80 15.32
CA ASN A 207 -21.80 3.02 14.17
C ASN A 207 -21.28 4.04 13.12
N ASP A 208 -20.12 4.65 13.34
CA ASP A 208 -19.47 5.53 12.38
C ASP A 208 -18.91 4.74 11.21
N THR A 209 -19.68 4.67 10.15
CA THR A 209 -19.31 4.01 8.88
C THR A 209 -18.13 4.70 8.20
N VAL A 210 -17.82 5.93 8.56
CA VAL A 210 -16.85 6.79 7.88
C VAL A 210 -15.65 7.08 8.78
N VAL A 211 -14.44 6.85 8.24
CA VAL A 211 -13.19 7.12 8.97
C VAL A 211 -12.84 8.60 8.88
N ASP A 212 -12.70 9.28 10.02
CA ASP A 212 -12.18 10.66 10.07
C ASP A 212 -10.65 10.63 10.06
N THR A 213 -10.05 11.11 8.98
CA THR A 213 -8.61 11.14 8.76
C THR A 213 -8.11 12.56 8.53
N LEU A 214 -6.81 12.76 8.71
CA LEU A 214 -6.18 14.05 8.37
C LEU A 214 -6.51 14.47 6.93
N PHE A 215 -6.47 13.53 5.98
CA PHE A 215 -6.83 13.82 4.60
C PHE A 215 -8.29 14.27 4.46
N LYS A 216 -9.23 13.59 5.12
CA LYS A 216 -10.64 13.94 5.04
C LYS A 216 -10.90 15.34 5.61
N ARG A 217 -10.28 15.68 6.74
CA ARG A 217 -10.37 17.03 7.33
C ARG A 217 -9.81 18.09 6.37
N THR A 218 -8.61 17.88 5.85
CA THR A 218 -7.97 18.80 4.88
C THR A 218 -8.77 18.94 3.58
N PHE A 219 -9.41 17.86 3.13
CA PHE A 219 -10.26 17.89 1.94
C PHE A 219 -11.54 18.71 2.18
N ARG A 220 -12.18 18.56 3.32
CA ARG A 220 -13.34 19.35 3.71
C ARG A 220 -13.01 20.83 3.77
N ASP A 221 -11.94 21.21 4.46
CA ASP A 221 -11.50 22.61 4.55
C ASP A 221 -11.24 23.22 3.16
N TYR A 222 -10.68 22.43 2.23
CA TYR A 222 -10.46 22.85 0.84
C TYR A 222 -11.80 23.08 0.09
N GLU A 223 -12.77 22.20 0.24
CA GLU A 223 -14.09 22.35 -0.41
C GLU A 223 -14.82 23.60 0.14
N GLU A 224 -14.81 23.81 1.44
CA GLU A 224 -15.42 24.99 2.08
C GLU A 224 -14.79 26.30 1.57
N GLN A 225 -13.47 26.36 1.47
CA GLN A 225 -12.77 27.54 0.92
C GLN A 225 -13.11 27.78 -0.56
N ARG A 226 -13.25 26.72 -1.34
CA ARG A 226 -13.62 26.80 -2.75
C ARG A 226 -15.04 27.33 -2.94
N GLU A 227 -15.99 26.85 -2.16
CA GLU A 227 -17.37 27.31 -2.17
C GLU A 227 -17.49 28.78 -1.77
N SER A 228 -16.80 29.18 -0.70
CA SER A 228 -16.80 30.58 -0.23
C SER A 228 -16.21 31.57 -1.26
N ASN A 229 -15.23 31.13 -2.06
CA ASN A 229 -14.65 31.95 -3.13
C ASN A 229 -15.54 32.02 -4.38
N SER A 230 -16.34 30.97 -4.66
CA SER A 230 -17.26 30.96 -5.80
C SER A 230 -18.51 31.81 -5.58
N THR A 231 -18.90 32.06 -4.33
CA THR A 231 -20.04 32.90 -3.96
C THR A 231 -19.68 34.40 -3.93
N LYS A 232 -18.39 34.75 -4.00
CA LYS A 232 -17.89 36.17 -3.99
C LYS A 232 -17.58 36.68 -5.40
N SER A 233 -17.69 35.86 -6.41
CA SER A 233 -17.50 36.21 -7.83
C SER A 233 -18.84 36.27 -8.58
#